data_45368af4c60d3c37b411484524e6d057
#
_entry.id   45368af4c60d3c37b411484524e6d057
#
_cell.length_a   1.000
_cell.length_b   1.000
_cell.length_c   1.000
_cell.angle_alpha   90.00
_cell.angle_beta   90.00
_cell.angle_gamma   90.00
#
_symmetry.space_group_name_H-M   'P 1'
#
loop_
_entity.id
_entity.type
_entity.pdbx_description
1 polymer ?
#
loop_
_entity_poly.entity_id
_entity_poly.type
_entity_poly.pdbx_seq_one_letter_code
_entity_poly.pdbx_strand_id
1 'polypeptide(L)'
;MIVKRDCIYTPKGKNRPLHIYLPDDYTNGMDRYPVLYFFDGHNLFSDNDATYGKCWGLKKFLDGWDHKLILVGIECGHEGDERLSEYLPYGTLTPAKFSMFRPMGRATMEWIVGEVKPMIDRDYRTLPDREFTGIGGSSMGGLMALYAGARYNHIFSKAACVSSAIGFCVRAVMKGLRSAFRSPRMQKPTALDRHAALEKMWL
;
A
#
# COMPACT_ATOMS: atom_id res chain seq x y z
N MET A 1 2.73 9.60 16.50
CA MET A 1 2.72 10.94 15.84
C MET A 1 2.59 10.83 14.33
N ILE A 2 2.24 11.95 13.60
CA ILE A 2 2.19 11.95 12.12
C ILE A 2 3.29 12.86 11.58
N VAL A 3 4.05 12.36 10.60
CA VAL A 3 5.08 13.11 9.87
C VAL A 3 4.67 13.15 8.39
N LYS A 4 4.66 14.35 7.80
CA LYS A 4 4.54 14.49 6.34
C LYS A 4 5.94 14.60 5.74
N ARG A 5 6.17 13.86 4.67
CA ARG A 5 7.45 13.85 3.96
C ARG A 5 7.22 13.98 2.47
N ASP A 6 7.86 14.96 1.86
CA ASP A 6 7.86 15.10 0.42
C ASP A 6 8.72 14.00 -0.24
N CYS A 7 8.21 13.49 -1.34
CA CYS A 7 8.86 12.49 -2.17
C CYS A 7 8.53 12.77 -3.64
N ILE A 8 9.43 12.46 -4.54
CA ILE A 8 9.17 12.62 -5.98
C ILE A 8 8.63 11.31 -6.54
N TYR A 9 7.44 11.38 -7.13
CA TYR A 9 6.88 10.30 -7.93
C TYR A 9 7.57 10.28 -9.29
N THR A 10 8.67 9.56 -9.39
CA THR A 10 9.58 9.58 -10.55
C THR A 10 8.91 9.22 -11.88
N PRO A 11 7.87 8.35 -11.95
CA PRO A 11 7.18 8.08 -13.21
C PRO A 11 6.56 9.31 -13.89
N LYS A 12 6.31 10.41 -13.12
CA LYS A 12 5.78 11.68 -13.66
C LYS A 12 6.61 12.90 -13.27
N GLY A 13 7.64 12.76 -12.43
CA GLY A 13 8.42 13.89 -11.92
C GLY A 13 7.62 14.85 -11.02
N LYS A 14 6.51 14.38 -10.42
CA LYS A 14 5.63 15.20 -9.57
C LYS A 14 5.90 14.93 -8.09
N ASN A 15 5.70 15.96 -7.24
CA ASN A 15 5.72 15.76 -5.79
C ASN A 15 4.60 14.81 -5.36
N ARG A 16 4.93 13.92 -4.42
CA ARG A 16 4.00 12.92 -3.89
C ARG A 16 4.25 12.76 -2.40
N PRO A 17 3.52 13.51 -1.56
CA PRO A 17 3.69 13.44 -0.12
C PRO A 17 3.43 12.05 0.45
N LEU A 18 4.19 11.69 1.47
CA LEU A 18 3.97 10.53 2.31
C LEU A 18 3.45 11.01 3.67
N HIS A 19 2.42 10.36 4.17
CA HIS A 19 1.85 10.57 5.51
C HIS A 19 2.29 9.42 6.40
N ILE A 20 3.24 9.65 7.29
CA ILE A 20 3.88 8.59 8.05
C ILE A 20 3.41 8.65 9.50
N TYR A 21 2.71 7.60 9.93
CA TYR A 21 2.41 7.39 11.35
C TYR A 21 3.59 6.67 12.00
N LEU A 22 4.03 7.22 13.13
CA LEU A 22 5.01 6.63 14.03
C LEU A 22 4.34 6.38 15.38
N PRO A 23 4.57 5.21 16.03
CA PRO A 23 4.05 4.93 17.37
C PRO A 23 4.51 5.96 18.41
N ASP A 24 3.78 6.13 19.50
CA ASP A 24 4.08 7.16 20.49
C ASP A 24 5.41 6.96 21.20
N ASP A 25 5.85 5.72 21.37
CA ASP A 25 7.17 5.38 21.94
C ASP A 25 8.33 5.45 20.94
N TYR A 26 8.04 5.77 19.67
CA TYR A 26 9.08 5.84 18.63
C TYR A 26 10.21 6.79 19.00
N THR A 27 9.94 7.93 19.62
CA THR A 27 10.98 8.93 19.98
C THR A 27 11.84 8.50 21.17
N ASN A 28 11.32 7.66 22.05
CA ASN A 28 11.96 7.34 23.34
C ASN A 28 12.61 5.94 23.35
N GLY A 29 12.37 5.14 22.34
CA GLY A 29 12.85 3.77 22.21
C GLY A 29 13.87 3.56 21.10
N MET A 30 14.45 2.36 21.07
CA MET A 30 15.34 1.89 20.00
C MET A 30 14.71 0.76 19.18
N ASP A 31 13.46 0.43 19.45
CA ASP A 31 12.76 -0.66 18.79
C ASP A 31 12.59 -0.44 17.30
N ARG A 32 12.55 -1.53 16.54
CA ARG A 32 12.24 -1.56 15.14
C ARG A 32 10.80 -2.06 14.94
N TYR A 33 10.13 -1.53 13.93
CA TYR A 33 8.71 -1.72 13.73
C TYR A 33 8.39 -2.36 12.37
N PRO A 34 7.39 -3.24 12.29
CA PRO A 34 6.81 -3.65 11.02
C PRO A 34 6.23 -2.44 10.28
N VAL A 35 6.16 -2.53 8.97
CA VAL A 35 5.69 -1.41 8.12
C VAL A 35 4.46 -1.83 7.32
N LEU A 36 3.42 -1.01 7.38
CA LEU A 36 2.27 -1.08 6.50
C LEU A 36 2.27 0.11 5.53
N TYR A 37 2.47 -0.14 4.25
CA TYR A 37 2.26 0.84 3.19
C TYR A 37 0.78 0.89 2.85
N PHE A 38 0.21 2.09 2.70
CA PHE A 38 -1.22 2.22 2.43
C PHE A 38 -1.49 3.29 1.37
N PHE A 39 -2.25 2.93 0.36
CA PHE A 39 -2.64 3.85 -0.72
C PHE A 39 -3.62 4.91 -0.21
N ASP A 40 -3.67 6.06 -0.90
CA ASP A 40 -4.50 7.22 -0.55
C ASP A 40 -4.16 7.81 0.83
N GLY A 41 -2.87 8.06 1.08
CA GLY A 41 -2.31 8.50 2.36
C GLY A 41 -2.99 9.72 2.98
N HIS A 42 -3.44 10.67 2.15
CA HIS A 42 -4.16 11.88 2.57
C HIS A 42 -5.49 11.59 3.28
N ASN A 43 -6.12 10.43 3.02
CA ASN A 43 -7.40 10.06 3.63
C ASN A 43 -7.28 9.39 5.02
N LEU A 44 -6.07 9.13 5.52
CA LEU A 44 -5.89 8.19 6.63
C LEU A 44 -6.00 8.84 8.01
N PHE A 45 -5.46 10.05 8.20
CA PHE A 45 -5.15 10.55 9.54
C PHE A 45 -5.82 11.86 9.92
N SER A 46 -6.11 12.75 8.97
CA SER A 46 -6.60 14.11 9.21
C SER A 46 -7.77 14.46 8.31
N ASP A 47 -8.82 15.00 8.90
CA ASP A 47 -10.01 15.48 8.16
C ASP A 47 -9.64 16.60 7.19
N ASN A 48 -8.64 17.45 7.53
CA ASN A 48 -8.18 18.54 6.67
C ASN A 48 -7.48 18.06 5.39
N ASP A 49 -6.88 16.90 5.41
CA ASP A 49 -6.19 16.32 4.25
C ASP A 49 -7.13 15.45 3.39
N ALA A 50 -8.21 14.96 3.99
CA ALA A 50 -9.08 13.97 3.37
C ALA A 50 -9.92 14.55 2.23
N THR A 51 -10.02 13.82 1.12
CA THR A 51 -10.75 14.20 -0.10
C THR A 51 -12.20 14.68 0.18
N TYR A 52 -12.87 14.05 1.14
CA TYR A 52 -14.27 14.34 1.48
C TYR A 52 -14.42 15.03 2.84
N GLY A 53 -13.35 15.63 3.36
CA GLY A 53 -13.36 16.29 4.67
C GLY A 53 -13.56 15.34 5.86
N LYS A 54 -13.41 14.03 5.63
CA LYS A 54 -13.49 13.01 6.68
C LYS A 54 -12.46 11.91 6.46
N CYS A 55 -11.51 11.81 7.37
CA CYS A 55 -10.46 10.79 7.33
C CYS A 55 -10.93 9.45 7.93
N TRP A 56 -10.12 8.41 7.73
CA TRP A 56 -10.38 7.08 8.28
C TRP A 56 -10.14 6.97 9.78
N GLY A 57 -9.53 8.00 10.40
CA GLY A 57 -9.25 8.03 11.83
C GLY A 57 -8.20 7.01 12.26
N LEU A 58 -7.33 6.55 11.35
CA LEU A 58 -6.35 5.51 11.66
C LEU A 58 -5.36 5.92 12.74
N LYS A 59 -5.06 7.22 12.89
CA LYS A 59 -4.21 7.66 14.00
C LYS A 59 -4.80 7.25 15.36
N LYS A 60 -6.07 7.60 15.58
CA LYS A 60 -6.76 7.28 16.84
C LYS A 60 -6.85 5.77 17.08
N PHE A 61 -7.09 5.00 16.02
CA PHE A 61 -7.13 3.53 16.10
C PHE A 61 -5.76 2.96 16.48
N LEU A 62 -4.69 3.40 15.80
CA LEU A 62 -3.34 2.89 16.03
C LEU A 62 -2.75 3.32 17.39
N ASP A 63 -3.11 4.51 17.89
CA ASP A 63 -2.70 4.96 19.22
C ASP A 63 -3.29 4.07 20.35
N GLY A 64 -4.47 3.49 20.12
CA GLY A 64 -5.12 2.57 21.07
C GLY A 64 -4.89 1.08 20.79
N TRP A 65 -4.08 0.75 19.78
CA TRP A 65 -3.85 -0.65 19.39
C TRP A 65 -2.56 -1.19 20.01
N ASP A 66 -2.63 -2.39 20.59
CA ASP A 66 -1.48 -3.00 21.29
C ASP A 66 -0.32 -3.41 20.37
N HIS A 67 -0.58 -3.51 19.05
CA HIS A 67 0.44 -3.90 18.07
C HIS A 67 1.01 -2.66 17.38
N LYS A 68 2.26 -2.34 17.69
CA LYS A 68 2.95 -1.17 17.16
C LYS A 68 3.48 -1.41 15.76
N LEU A 69 3.25 -0.46 14.86
CA LEU A 69 3.76 -0.46 13.50
C LEU A 69 4.02 0.97 13.00
N ILE A 70 4.82 1.10 11.96
CA ILE A 70 4.90 2.31 11.14
C ILE A 70 3.89 2.16 10.01
N LEU A 71 3.01 3.16 9.81
CA LEU A 71 2.12 3.20 8.66
C LEU A 71 2.56 4.30 7.70
N VAL A 72 2.85 3.92 6.46
CA VAL A 72 3.28 4.83 5.39
C VAL A 72 2.13 5.03 4.42
N GLY A 73 1.38 6.11 4.58
CA GLY A 73 0.33 6.53 3.68
C GLY A 73 0.92 7.20 2.44
N ILE A 74 0.71 6.62 1.27
CA ILE A 74 1.22 7.12 -0.02
C ILE A 74 0.10 7.89 -0.71
N GLU A 75 0.30 9.19 -0.98
CA GLU A 75 -0.67 9.96 -1.75
C GLU A 75 -0.76 9.51 -3.21
N CYS A 76 -1.91 9.78 -3.83
CA CYS A 76 -2.11 9.64 -5.27
C CYS A 76 -1.99 10.99 -5.99
N GLY A 77 -2.09 11.00 -7.31
CA GLY A 77 -2.32 12.21 -8.09
C GLY A 77 -3.74 12.72 -7.90
N HIS A 78 -3.88 14.05 -7.79
CA HIS A 78 -5.17 14.71 -7.55
C HIS A 78 -5.72 15.44 -8.78
N GLU A 79 -4.93 15.55 -9.86
CA GLU A 79 -5.35 16.23 -11.08
C GLU A 79 -6.15 15.28 -11.99
N GLY A 80 -7.41 15.63 -12.26
CA GLY A 80 -8.28 14.85 -13.15
C GLY A 80 -8.33 13.38 -12.76
N ASP A 81 -7.96 12.50 -13.70
CA ASP A 81 -8.01 11.03 -13.54
C ASP A 81 -6.64 10.42 -13.19
N GLU A 82 -5.72 11.21 -12.63
CA GLU A 82 -4.37 10.72 -12.32
C GLU A 82 -4.39 9.52 -11.38
N ARG A 83 -5.21 9.59 -10.31
CA ARG A 83 -5.36 8.48 -9.36
C ARG A 83 -5.82 7.19 -10.05
N LEU A 84 -6.75 7.27 -10.97
CA LEU A 84 -7.24 6.09 -11.70
C LEU A 84 -6.14 5.47 -12.56
N SER A 85 -5.36 6.31 -13.26
CA SER A 85 -4.21 5.85 -14.06
C SER A 85 -3.12 5.24 -13.18
N GLU A 86 -2.73 5.93 -12.11
CA GLU A 86 -1.67 5.49 -11.18
C GLU A 86 -2.01 4.20 -10.45
N TYR A 87 -3.30 3.94 -10.21
CA TYR A 87 -3.79 2.75 -9.49
C TYR A 87 -4.41 1.69 -10.42
N LEU A 88 -4.17 1.77 -11.72
CA LEU A 88 -4.57 0.76 -12.68
C LEU A 88 -3.37 -0.09 -13.09
N PRO A 89 -3.22 -1.33 -12.55
CA PRO A 89 -2.05 -2.18 -12.83
C PRO A 89 -2.14 -2.91 -14.17
N TYR A 90 -3.34 -3.00 -14.75
CA TYR A 90 -3.60 -3.72 -15.99
C TYR A 90 -4.39 -2.84 -16.96
N GLY A 91 -4.20 -3.06 -18.27
CA GLY A 91 -5.09 -2.48 -19.26
C GLY A 91 -6.54 -2.94 -19.07
N THR A 92 -7.49 -2.05 -19.25
CA THR A 92 -8.90 -2.39 -19.14
C THR A 92 -9.38 -3.11 -20.39
N LEU A 93 -10.14 -4.20 -20.21
CA LEU A 93 -10.88 -4.86 -21.30
C LEU A 93 -12.35 -4.40 -21.34
N THR A 94 -12.71 -3.39 -20.58
CA THR A 94 -14.07 -2.85 -20.48
C THR A 94 -14.32 -1.73 -21.51
N PRO A 95 -15.61 -1.54 -21.91
CA PRO A 95 -15.94 -0.66 -23.06
C PRO A 95 -15.51 0.79 -22.85
N ALA A 96 -15.25 1.46 -23.96
CA ALA A 96 -14.96 2.88 -24.23
C ALA A 96 -14.74 3.89 -23.08
N LYS A 97 -15.50 3.83 -21.98
CA LYS A 97 -15.40 4.77 -20.85
C LYS A 97 -14.10 4.68 -20.05
N PHE A 98 -13.43 3.53 -20.03
CA PHE A 98 -12.20 3.30 -19.26
C PHE A 98 -10.96 3.06 -20.12
N SER A 99 -11.11 3.00 -21.45
CA SER A 99 -9.99 2.90 -22.40
C SER A 99 -9.16 4.19 -22.45
N MET A 100 -9.64 5.28 -21.83
CA MET A 100 -8.96 6.57 -21.79
C MET A 100 -7.84 6.64 -20.74
N PHE A 101 -7.80 5.72 -19.78
CA PHE A 101 -6.77 5.76 -18.72
C PHE A 101 -5.55 4.94 -19.13
N ARG A 102 -4.40 5.59 -19.15
CA ARG A 102 -3.12 4.90 -19.32
C ARG A 102 -2.81 4.11 -18.03
N PRO A 103 -2.70 2.77 -18.06
CA PRO A 103 -2.39 2.00 -16.86
C PRO A 103 -0.94 2.26 -16.41
N MET A 104 -0.78 2.87 -15.26
CA MET A 104 0.51 3.21 -14.64
C MET A 104 0.78 2.44 -13.33
N GLY A 105 -0.15 1.60 -12.89
CA GLY A 105 -0.03 0.91 -11.60
C GLY A 105 1.23 0.06 -11.47
N ARG A 106 1.74 -0.49 -12.58
CA ARG A 106 3.04 -1.16 -12.57
C ARG A 106 4.18 -0.20 -12.26
N ALA A 107 4.25 0.95 -12.91
CA ALA A 107 5.27 1.97 -12.66
C ALA A 107 5.16 2.53 -11.24
N THR A 108 3.93 2.70 -10.73
CA THR A 108 3.68 3.09 -9.34
C THR A 108 4.27 2.07 -8.36
N MET A 109 4.07 0.76 -8.60
CA MET A 109 4.66 -0.26 -7.73
C MET A 109 6.18 -0.35 -7.86
N GLU A 110 6.74 -0.19 -9.05
CA GLU A 110 8.19 -0.15 -9.27
C GLU A 110 8.82 1.02 -8.51
N TRP A 111 8.18 2.19 -8.51
CA TRP A 111 8.58 3.34 -7.70
C TRP A 111 8.48 3.06 -6.18
N ILE A 112 7.36 2.50 -5.71
CA ILE A 112 7.19 2.18 -4.28
C ILE A 112 8.28 1.22 -3.80
N VAL A 113 8.55 0.17 -4.57
CA VAL A 113 9.51 -0.87 -4.20
C VAL A 113 10.97 -0.43 -4.40
N GLY A 114 11.24 0.33 -5.46
CA GLY A 114 12.61 0.74 -5.81
C GLY A 114 13.08 2.02 -5.12
N GLU A 115 12.16 2.88 -4.70
CA GLU A 115 12.52 4.20 -4.16
C GLU A 115 11.91 4.46 -2.77
N VAL A 116 10.58 4.32 -2.63
CA VAL A 116 9.90 4.65 -1.37
C VAL A 116 10.31 3.69 -0.25
N LYS A 117 10.21 2.38 -0.48
CA LYS A 117 10.55 1.40 0.55
C LYS A 117 12.02 1.50 0.98
N PRO A 118 13.01 1.55 0.10
CA PRO A 118 14.40 1.75 0.51
C PRO A 118 14.63 3.05 1.29
N MET A 119 13.96 4.13 0.92
CA MET A 119 14.04 5.40 1.64
C MET A 119 13.45 5.27 3.07
N ILE A 120 12.30 4.64 3.21
CA ILE A 120 11.67 4.41 4.52
C ILE A 120 12.55 3.50 5.40
N ASP A 121 13.09 2.42 4.85
CA ASP A 121 13.95 1.50 5.60
C ASP A 121 15.29 2.13 6.04
N ARG A 122 15.82 3.08 5.26
CA ARG A 122 17.02 3.83 5.60
C ARG A 122 16.78 4.86 6.71
N ASP A 123 15.65 5.58 6.63
CA ASP A 123 15.41 6.79 7.42
C ASP A 123 14.59 6.54 8.68
N TYR A 124 13.95 5.38 8.79
CA TYR A 124 13.13 4.97 9.94
C TYR A 124 13.57 3.62 10.49
N ARG A 125 13.29 3.39 11.77
CA ARG A 125 13.57 2.11 12.43
C ARG A 125 12.55 1.05 12.02
N THR A 126 12.71 0.50 10.83
CA THR A 126 11.86 -0.55 10.28
C THR A 126 12.43 -1.93 10.51
N LEU A 127 11.56 -2.94 10.48
CA LEU A 127 11.90 -4.33 10.20
C LEU A 127 11.72 -4.53 8.69
N PRO A 128 12.82 -4.53 7.88
CA PRO A 128 12.73 -4.41 6.42
C PRO A 128 12.30 -5.70 5.72
N ASP A 129 12.33 -6.83 6.43
CA ASP A 129 12.07 -8.14 5.87
C ASP A 129 10.60 -8.31 5.46
N ARG A 130 10.37 -9.22 4.54
CA ARG A 130 9.06 -9.52 3.97
C ARG A 130 8.00 -9.77 5.03
N GLU A 131 8.33 -10.54 6.06
CA GLU A 131 7.42 -10.95 7.14
C GLU A 131 6.81 -9.76 7.87
N PHE A 132 7.54 -8.67 7.93
CA PHE A 132 7.17 -7.43 8.63
C PHE A 132 6.69 -6.33 7.69
N THR A 133 6.54 -6.62 6.40
CA THR A 133 6.12 -5.66 5.39
C THR A 133 4.75 -6.01 4.83
N GLY A 134 3.81 -5.07 4.97
CA GLY A 134 2.45 -5.17 4.44
C GLY A 134 2.12 -4.04 3.47
N ILE A 135 1.09 -4.22 2.67
CA ILE A 135 0.54 -3.18 1.80
C ILE A 135 -0.99 -3.20 1.85
N GLY A 136 -1.64 -2.05 1.79
CA GLY A 136 -3.09 -1.97 1.86
C GLY A 136 -3.67 -0.80 1.06
N GLY A 137 -4.99 -0.82 0.88
CA GLY A 137 -5.71 0.27 0.24
C GLY A 137 -7.19 -0.06 0.02
N SER A 138 -7.95 0.96 -0.35
CA SER A 138 -9.38 0.84 -0.62
C SER A 138 -9.70 1.12 -2.08
N SER A 139 -10.77 0.51 -2.60
CA SER A 139 -11.25 0.71 -3.97
C SER A 139 -10.15 0.46 -5.00
N MET A 140 -9.70 1.46 -5.76
CA MET A 140 -8.55 1.36 -6.66
C MET A 140 -7.24 1.08 -5.91
N GLY A 141 -7.06 1.64 -4.69
CA GLY A 141 -5.95 1.30 -3.79
C GLY A 141 -6.00 -0.16 -3.34
N GLY A 142 -7.20 -0.71 -3.11
CA GLY A 142 -7.39 -2.14 -2.83
C GLY A 142 -7.04 -3.04 -4.01
N LEU A 143 -7.33 -2.61 -5.25
CA LEU A 143 -6.88 -3.28 -6.46
C LEU A 143 -5.35 -3.28 -6.58
N MET A 144 -4.70 -2.17 -6.25
CA MET A 144 -3.24 -2.07 -6.21
C MET A 144 -2.63 -2.95 -5.12
N ALA A 145 -3.25 -3.01 -3.93
CA ALA A 145 -2.80 -3.90 -2.85
C ALA A 145 -2.88 -5.38 -3.27
N LEU A 146 -3.96 -5.79 -3.95
CA LEU A 146 -4.11 -7.13 -4.52
C LEU A 146 -3.02 -7.43 -5.57
N TYR A 147 -2.76 -6.47 -6.46
CA TYR A 147 -1.70 -6.58 -7.45
C TYR A 147 -0.33 -6.72 -6.80
N ALA A 148 -0.04 -5.90 -5.78
CA ALA A 148 1.20 -5.96 -5.02
C ALA A 148 1.40 -7.31 -4.31
N GLY A 149 0.37 -7.80 -3.60
CA GLY A 149 0.40 -9.12 -2.95
C GLY A 149 0.65 -10.27 -3.92
N ALA A 150 0.17 -10.16 -5.17
CA ALA A 150 0.39 -11.18 -6.19
C ALA A 150 1.75 -11.07 -6.89
N ARG A 151 2.20 -9.87 -7.25
CA ARG A 151 3.38 -9.66 -8.11
C ARG A 151 4.65 -9.35 -7.33
N TYR A 152 4.51 -8.77 -6.14
CA TYR A 152 5.60 -8.39 -5.24
C TYR A 152 5.51 -9.16 -3.92
N ASN A 153 5.00 -10.39 -3.97
CA ASN A 153 4.88 -11.30 -2.83
C ASN A 153 6.22 -11.56 -2.10
N HIS A 154 7.34 -11.44 -2.81
CA HIS A 154 8.68 -11.54 -2.22
C HIS A 154 9.07 -10.32 -1.36
N ILE A 155 8.25 -9.26 -1.36
CA ILE A 155 8.45 -8.03 -0.57
C ILE A 155 7.33 -7.87 0.45
N PHE A 156 6.07 -8.11 0.04
CA PHE A 156 4.89 -7.94 0.89
C PHE A 156 4.33 -9.30 1.30
N SER A 157 4.37 -9.61 2.60
CA SER A 157 3.75 -10.84 3.12
C SER A 157 2.25 -10.72 3.28
N LYS A 158 1.74 -9.48 3.44
CA LYS A 158 0.33 -9.18 3.74
C LYS A 158 -0.20 -8.13 2.78
N ALA A 159 -1.46 -8.30 2.35
CA ALA A 159 -2.16 -7.33 1.51
C ALA A 159 -3.58 -7.10 2.05
N ALA A 160 -3.87 -5.88 2.51
CA ALA A 160 -5.20 -5.46 2.94
C ALA A 160 -5.98 -4.86 1.76
N CYS A 161 -6.88 -5.65 1.18
CA CYS A 161 -7.61 -5.32 -0.04
C CYS A 161 -9.05 -4.88 0.29
N VAL A 162 -9.24 -3.63 0.73
CA VAL A 162 -10.53 -3.13 1.20
C VAL A 162 -11.42 -2.73 0.02
N SER A 163 -12.59 -3.35 -0.12
CA SER A 163 -13.59 -3.04 -1.18
C SER A 163 -12.97 -2.84 -2.57
N SER A 164 -12.06 -3.74 -2.95
CA SER A 164 -11.22 -3.61 -4.15
C SER A 164 -12.02 -3.43 -5.42
N ALA A 165 -11.63 -2.45 -6.25
CA ALA A 165 -12.27 -2.13 -7.54
C ALA A 165 -11.92 -3.14 -8.65
N ILE A 166 -12.07 -4.43 -8.39
CA ILE A 166 -11.73 -5.53 -9.32
C ILE A 166 -12.56 -5.45 -10.61
N GLY A 167 -13.80 -4.93 -10.52
CA GLY A 167 -14.72 -4.81 -11.65
C GLY A 167 -14.15 -4.09 -12.87
N PHE A 168 -13.18 -3.20 -12.68
CA PHE A 168 -12.48 -2.48 -13.77
C PHE A 168 -11.64 -3.39 -14.67
N CYS A 169 -11.12 -4.50 -14.14
CA CYS A 169 -10.19 -5.35 -14.88
C CYS A 169 -10.22 -6.84 -14.44
N VAL A 170 -11.40 -7.39 -14.17
CA VAL A 170 -11.60 -8.75 -13.62
C VAL A 170 -10.79 -9.81 -14.36
N ARG A 171 -10.86 -9.85 -15.69
CA ARG A 171 -10.15 -10.87 -16.48
C ARG A 171 -8.63 -10.73 -16.37
N ALA A 172 -8.12 -9.50 -16.36
CA ALA A 172 -6.69 -9.23 -16.24
C ALA A 172 -6.19 -9.57 -14.84
N VAL A 173 -6.94 -9.22 -13.79
CA VAL A 173 -6.67 -9.58 -12.39
C VAL A 173 -6.62 -11.12 -12.26
N MET A 174 -7.62 -11.83 -12.72
CA MET A 174 -7.69 -13.29 -12.63
C MET A 174 -6.53 -13.97 -13.37
N LYS A 175 -6.16 -13.45 -14.56
CA LYS A 175 -4.98 -13.93 -15.30
C LYS A 175 -3.69 -13.65 -14.53
N GLY A 176 -3.56 -12.45 -13.97
CA GLY A 176 -2.40 -12.04 -13.17
C GLY A 176 -2.22 -12.90 -11.92
N LEU A 177 -3.30 -13.13 -11.16
CA LEU A 177 -3.32 -14.01 -9.98
C LEU A 177 -2.93 -15.45 -10.35
N ARG A 178 -3.55 -16.04 -11.37
CA ARG A 178 -3.20 -17.40 -11.84
C ARG A 178 -1.72 -17.51 -12.23
N SER A 179 -1.17 -16.51 -12.89
CA SER A 179 0.25 -16.44 -13.24
C SER A 179 1.14 -16.34 -12.00
N ALA A 180 0.78 -15.50 -11.03
CA ALA A 180 1.52 -15.34 -9.79
C ALA A 180 1.55 -16.64 -8.99
N PHE A 181 0.41 -17.28 -8.77
CA PHE A 181 0.32 -18.57 -8.04
C PHE A 181 1.08 -19.72 -8.69
N ARG A 182 1.32 -19.67 -10.00
CA ARG A 182 2.13 -20.65 -10.72
C ARG A 182 3.62 -20.31 -10.75
N SER A 183 4.00 -19.12 -10.30
CA SER A 183 5.39 -18.67 -10.34
C SER A 183 6.22 -19.37 -9.25
N PRO A 184 7.42 -19.87 -9.58
CA PRO A 184 8.35 -20.38 -8.58
C PRO A 184 8.81 -19.31 -7.57
N ARG A 185 8.65 -18.02 -7.93
CA ARG A 185 8.96 -16.87 -7.06
C ARG A 185 7.89 -16.63 -6.00
N MET A 186 6.73 -17.28 -6.10
CA MET A 186 5.69 -17.15 -5.08
C MET A 186 6.14 -17.85 -3.81
N GLN A 187 6.52 -17.10 -2.81
CA GLN A 187 6.83 -17.65 -1.49
C GLN A 187 5.54 -18.19 -0.87
N LYS A 188 5.51 -19.45 -0.54
CA LYS A 188 4.41 -20.03 0.20
C LYS A 188 4.45 -19.50 1.64
N PRO A 189 3.29 -19.29 2.29
CA PRO A 189 3.27 -18.97 3.72
C PRO A 189 4.02 -20.07 4.48
N THR A 190 4.95 -19.68 5.34
CA THR A 190 5.57 -20.62 6.27
C THR A 190 4.55 -21.10 7.29
N ALA A 191 4.83 -22.18 8.02
CA ALA A 191 3.94 -22.64 9.10
C ALA A 191 3.79 -21.56 10.19
N LEU A 192 4.82 -20.75 10.40
CA LEU A 192 4.81 -19.59 11.29
C LEU A 192 3.87 -18.49 10.79
N ASP A 193 3.85 -18.23 9.46
CA ASP A 193 2.96 -17.26 8.82
C ASP A 193 1.48 -17.66 8.97
N ARG A 194 1.19 -18.95 9.00
CA ARG A 194 -0.18 -19.45 9.14
C ARG A 194 -0.75 -19.31 10.55
N HIS A 195 0.06 -19.52 11.59
CA HIS A 195 -0.39 -19.36 12.98
C HIS A 195 -0.30 -17.92 13.46
N ALA A 196 0.81 -17.24 13.23
CA ALA A 196 1.02 -15.86 13.69
C ALA A 196 0.13 -14.84 12.97
N ALA A 197 -0.23 -15.05 11.69
CA ALA A 197 -1.09 -14.15 10.93
C ALA A 197 -2.56 -14.28 11.34
N LEU A 198 -3.03 -15.50 11.68
CA LEU A 198 -4.42 -15.71 12.10
C LEU A 198 -4.66 -15.28 13.54
N GLU A 199 -3.70 -15.49 14.44
CA GLU A 199 -3.85 -15.10 15.85
C GLU A 199 -3.58 -13.61 16.13
N LYS A 200 -2.78 -12.93 15.29
CA LYS A 200 -2.39 -11.53 15.52
C LYS A 200 -3.09 -10.49 14.64
N MET A 201 -3.93 -10.91 13.71
CA MET A 201 -4.66 -10.00 12.81
C MET A 201 -6.16 -9.91 13.11
N TRP A 202 -6.71 -10.75 14.01
CA TRP A 202 -8.15 -10.85 14.29
C TRP A 202 -8.50 -10.91 15.79
N LEU A 203 -7.58 -10.64 16.71
CA LEU A 203 -7.89 -10.48 18.14
C LEU A 203 -7.68 -9.05 18.59
#